data_595e84aa7a74c427b1a774e2255bcefc
#
_entry.id   595e84aa7a74c427b1a774e2255bcefc
#
_cell.length_a   1.000
_cell.length_b   1.000
_cell.length_c   1.000
_cell.angle_alpha   90.00
_cell.angle_beta   90.00
_cell.angle_gamma   90.00
#
_symmetry.space_group_name_H-M   'P 1'
#
loop_
_entity.id
_entity.type
_entity.pdbx_description
1 polymer ?
#
loop_
_entity_poly.entity_id
_entity_poly.type
_entity_poly.pdbx_seq_one_letter_code
_entity_poly.pdbx_strand_id
1 'polypeptide(L)'
;MFAALQIELGKDDFDDVLGNLYEELGLSSKHLGQFFTPIHISDLMAKITFNADDTKKEIEKEGYTSMSDPCCGSGRMLLSYLKACRENDIDIDKVYFDGGDLSKLCSCMTYVNLSLLGASAIVYNQDTLQMKVYDSYITPALVYNKDLAEKLVEKGVLKRKDDYKDNQGELVNEQ
;
A
#
# COMPACT_ATOMS: atom_id res chain seq x y z
N MET A 1 -18.48 -9.63 10.88
CA MET A 1 -17.29 -8.76 10.78
C MET A 1 -17.08 -8.24 9.36
N PHE A 2 -16.91 -9.07 8.33
CA PHE A 2 -16.68 -8.59 6.95
C PHE A 2 -17.82 -7.71 6.41
N ALA A 3 -19.09 -8.10 6.61
CA ALA A 3 -20.23 -7.30 6.20
C ALA A 3 -20.31 -5.93 6.92
N ALA A 4 -19.90 -5.85 8.19
CA ALA A 4 -19.83 -4.59 8.91
C ALA A 4 -18.74 -3.67 8.33
N LEU A 5 -17.58 -4.22 7.99
CA LEU A 5 -16.51 -3.49 7.32
C LEU A 5 -16.96 -2.94 5.96
N GLN A 6 -17.68 -3.76 5.16
CA GLN A 6 -18.23 -3.30 3.88
C GLN A 6 -19.26 -2.18 4.04
N ILE A 7 -20.08 -2.20 5.10
CA ILE A 7 -21.06 -1.14 5.39
C ILE A 7 -20.34 0.15 5.76
N GLU A 8 -19.30 0.09 6.58
CA GLU A 8 -18.53 1.29 6.96
C GLU A 8 -17.77 1.88 5.76
N LEU A 9 -17.11 1.05 4.97
CA LEU A 9 -16.46 1.48 3.73
C LEU A 9 -17.45 2.05 2.71
N GLY A 10 -18.72 1.61 2.71
CA GLY A 10 -19.77 2.18 1.86
C GLY A 10 -20.23 3.58 2.26
N LYS A 11 -19.79 4.11 3.40
CA LYS A 11 -20.07 5.50 3.83
C LYS A 11 -19.04 6.47 3.28
N ASP A 12 -17.77 6.09 3.34
CA ASP A 12 -16.63 6.76 2.70
C ASP A 12 -15.63 5.67 2.31
N ASP A 13 -15.46 5.42 1.02
CA ASP A 13 -14.58 4.37 0.49
C ASP A 13 -13.11 4.54 0.92
N PHE A 14 -12.73 5.76 1.33
CA PHE A 14 -11.35 6.09 1.69
C PHE A 14 -11.12 6.25 3.20
N ASP A 15 -12.15 5.98 4.03
CA ASP A 15 -11.96 6.01 5.48
C ASP A 15 -11.10 4.83 5.94
N ASP A 16 -10.17 5.10 6.86
CA ASP A 16 -9.32 4.10 7.50
C ASP A 16 -10.06 3.41 8.65
N VAL A 17 -11.07 2.62 8.31
CA VAL A 17 -11.91 1.91 9.29
C VAL A 17 -11.08 1.03 10.22
N LEU A 18 -10.05 0.34 9.69
CA LEU A 18 -9.21 -0.55 10.49
C LEU A 18 -8.29 0.23 11.43
N GLY A 19 -7.69 1.32 10.98
CA GLY A 19 -6.84 2.16 11.82
C GLY A 19 -7.65 2.87 12.90
N ASN A 20 -8.85 3.37 12.58
CA ASN A 20 -9.75 3.96 13.56
C ASN A 20 -10.13 2.95 14.65
N LEU A 21 -10.53 1.74 14.26
CA LEU A 21 -10.85 0.66 15.20
C LEU A 21 -9.63 0.28 16.07
N TYR A 22 -8.45 0.23 15.48
CA TYR A 22 -7.20 -0.07 16.19
C TYR A 22 -6.90 0.98 17.27
N GLU A 23 -7.11 2.27 16.96
CA GLU A 23 -6.93 3.36 17.90
C GLU A 23 -8.01 3.33 19.01
N GLU A 24 -9.29 3.10 18.66
CA GLU A 24 -10.40 3.00 19.62
C GLU A 24 -10.22 1.85 20.61
N LEU A 25 -9.71 0.70 20.17
CA LEU A 25 -9.40 -0.44 21.01
C LEU A 25 -8.16 -0.23 21.90
N GLY A 26 -7.47 0.90 21.75
CA GLY A 26 -6.27 1.21 22.53
C GLY A 26 -5.10 0.27 22.24
N LEU A 27 -5.08 -0.36 21.06
CA LEU A 27 -4.04 -1.30 20.64
C LEU A 27 -2.76 -0.59 20.19
N SER A 28 -2.84 0.73 19.94
CA SER A 28 -1.67 1.54 19.63
C SER A 28 -0.71 1.57 20.82
N SER A 29 0.54 1.19 20.61
CA SER A 29 1.55 1.18 21.65
C SER A 29 2.04 2.60 21.94
N LYS A 30 1.44 3.25 22.93
CA LYS A 30 1.90 4.56 23.43
C LYS A 30 3.36 4.54 23.89
N HIS A 31 3.85 3.39 24.37
CA HIS A 31 5.23 3.21 24.80
C HIS A 31 6.22 3.18 23.62
N LEU A 32 5.77 2.80 22.43
CA LEU A 32 6.57 2.79 21.20
C LEU A 32 6.39 4.06 20.37
N GLY A 33 5.63 5.04 20.85
CA GLY A 33 5.37 6.30 20.14
C GLY A 33 4.56 6.10 18.84
N GLN A 34 3.73 5.06 18.77
CA GLN A 34 2.94 4.73 17.59
C GLN A 34 1.65 5.57 17.59
N PHE A 35 1.61 6.56 16.71
CA PHE A 35 0.44 7.41 16.49
C PHE A 35 0.15 7.44 15.00
N PHE A 36 -1.10 7.14 14.62
CA PHE A 36 -1.51 7.31 13.23
C PHE A 36 -1.75 8.79 12.90
N THR A 37 -1.32 9.19 11.73
CA THR A 37 -1.62 10.54 11.23
C THR A 37 -3.14 10.69 11.10
N PRO A 38 -3.77 11.72 11.69
CA PRO A 38 -5.19 11.95 11.50
C PRO A 38 -5.57 12.06 10.02
N ILE A 39 -6.67 11.44 9.61
CA ILE A 39 -7.04 11.32 8.18
C ILE A 39 -7.11 12.68 7.47
N HIS A 40 -7.64 13.71 8.14
CA HIS A 40 -7.72 15.07 7.57
C HIS A 40 -6.33 15.71 7.33
N ILE A 41 -5.32 15.32 8.10
CA ILE A 41 -3.92 15.75 7.87
C ILE A 41 -3.33 14.99 6.68
N SER A 42 -3.58 13.68 6.58
CA SER A 42 -3.17 12.88 5.42
C SER A 42 -3.80 13.42 4.12
N ASP A 43 -5.09 13.76 4.15
CA ASP A 43 -5.79 14.36 3.01
C ASP A 43 -5.21 15.74 2.64
N LEU A 44 -4.88 16.57 3.64
CA LEU A 44 -4.22 17.85 3.40
C LEU A 44 -2.84 17.66 2.75
N MET A 45 -2.04 16.73 3.28
CA MET A 45 -0.71 16.43 2.73
C MET A 45 -0.81 15.90 1.29
N ALA A 46 -1.74 14.98 1.03
CA ALA A 46 -1.99 14.50 -0.33
C ALA A 46 -2.36 15.66 -1.27
N LYS A 47 -3.27 16.56 -0.87
CA LYS A 47 -3.68 17.72 -1.69
C LYS A 47 -2.54 18.70 -1.97
N ILE A 48 -1.58 18.85 -1.05
CA ILE A 48 -0.43 19.76 -1.22
C ILE A 48 0.63 19.12 -2.13
N THR A 49 0.84 17.80 -2.02
CA THR A 49 1.93 17.10 -2.71
C THR A 49 1.50 16.50 -4.05
N PHE A 50 0.22 16.18 -4.22
CA PHE A 50 -0.29 15.59 -5.44
C PHE A 50 -0.42 16.63 -6.56
N ASN A 51 0.13 16.32 -7.72
CA ASN A 51 -0.02 17.10 -8.95
C ASN A 51 -0.53 16.22 -10.07
N ALA A 52 -1.80 16.42 -10.47
CA ALA A 52 -2.44 15.59 -11.47
C ALA A 52 -1.75 15.64 -12.84
N ASP A 53 -1.27 16.83 -13.27
CA ASP A 53 -0.62 16.99 -14.57
C ASP A 53 0.73 16.27 -14.62
N ASP A 54 1.50 16.35 -13.53
CA ASP A 54 2.79 15.67 -13.46
C ASP A 54 2.61 14.16 -13.33
N THR A 55 1.61 13.70 -12.58
CA THR A 55 1.21 12.29 -12.49
C THR A 55 0.81 11.74 -13.88
N LYS A 56 0.00 12.48 -14.64
CA LYS A 56 -0.38 12.07 -16.00
C LYS A 56 0.81 12.00 -16.95
N LYS A 57 1.72 12.98 -16.91
CA LYS A 57 2.97 12.96 -17.69
C LYS A 57 3.87 11.78 -17.33
N GLU A 58 3.98 11.46 -16.03
CA GLU A 58 4.74 10.31 -15.58
C GLU A 58 4.15 9.00 -16.13
N ILE A 59 2.83 8.84 -16.03
CA ILE A 59 2.12 7.70 -16.60
C ILE A 59 2.30 7.61 -18.12
N GLU A 60 2.23 8.74 -18.85
CA GLU A 60 2.48 8.76 -20.29
C GLU A 60 3.90 8.31 -20.65
N LYS A 61 4.88 8.74 -19.87
CA LYS A 61 6.29 8.47 -20.12
C LYS A 61 6.72 7.07 -19.68
N GLU A 62 6.38 6.68 -18.45
CA GLU A 62 6.87 5.45 -17.81
C GLU A 62 5.84 4.31 -17.87
N GLY A 63 4.58 4.63 -18.23
CA GLY A 63 3.46 3.71 -18.25
C GLY A 63 2.79 3.47 -16.90
N TYR A 64 3.32 4.03 -15.82
CA TYR A 64 2.76 4.01 -14.47
C TYR A 64 3.35 5.14 -13.62
N THR A 65 2.72 5.41 -12.47
CA THR A 65 3.27 6.23 -11.39
C THR A 65 3.29 5.45 -10.09
N SER A 66 4.03 5.91 -9.09
CA SER A 66 4.15 5.21 -7.81
C SER A 66 4.09 6.13 -6.61
N MET A 67 3.55 5.61 -5.50
CA MET A 67 3.57 6.24 -4.18
C MET A 67 4.16 5.27 -3.16
N SER A 68 5.18 5.70 -2.43
CA SER A 68 5.84 4.91 -1.38
C SER A 68 5.69 5.56 -0.02
N ASP A 69 5.36 4.76 1.00
CA ASP A 69 5.35 5.15 2.41
C ASP A 69 6.06 4.07 3.24
N PRO A 70 7.33 4.30 3.64
CA PRO A 70 8.13 3.32 4.36
C PRO A 70 7.78 3.15 5.84
N CYS A 71 6.82 3.93 6.38
CA CYS A 71 6.31 3.85 7.75
C CYS A 71 4.77 4.03 7.74
N CYS A 72 4.10 3.23 6.93
CA CYS A 72 2.72 3.45 6.47
C CYS A 72 1.64 3.34 7.55
N GLY A 73 1.92 2.73 8.71
CA GLY A 73 0.90 2.51 9.75
C GLY A 73 -0.26 1.67 9.20
N SER A 74 -1.48 2.21 9.28
CA SER A 74 -2.69 1.61 8.67
C SER A 74 -2.87 1.97 7.19
N GLY A 75 -1.99 2.79 6.61
CA GLY A 75 -1.99 3.16 5.20
C GLY A 75 -2.66 4.51 4.90
N ARG A 76 -2.95 5.36 5.88
CA ARG A 76 -3.70 6.62 5.70
C ARG A 76 -3.12 7.53 4.61
N MET A 77 -1.80 7.65 4.52
CA MET A 77 -1.17 8.46 3.47
C MET A 77 -1.40 7.87 2.08
N LEU A 78 -1.29 6.55 1.95
CA LEU A 78 -1.53 5.83 0.69
C LEU A 78 -3.02 5.93 0.28
N LEU A 79 -3.95 5.82 1.25
CA LEU A 79 -5.39 6.00 1.02
C LEU A 79 -5.72 7.42 0.54
N SER A 80 -5.15 8.45 1.18
CA SER A 80 -5.36 9.85 0.78
C SER A 80 -4.79 10.12 -0.61
N TYR A 81 -3.65 9.52 -0.98
CA TYR A 81 -3.10 9.63 -2.34
C TYR A 81 -3.99 8.90 -3.36
N LEU A 82 -4.48 7.70 -3.05
CA LEU A 82 -5.42 6.97 -3.89
C LEU A 82 -6.72 7.77 -4.13
N LYS A 83 -7.24 8.41 -3.08
CA LYS A 83 -8.38 9.33 -3.15
C LYS A 83 -8.09 10.48 -4.11
N ALA A 84 -6.93 11.14 -3.96
CA ALA A 84 -6.51 12.23 -4.84
C ALA A 84 -6.40 11.78 -6.32
N CYS A 85 -5.90 10.57 -6.56
CA CYS A 85 -5.86 9.97 -7.90
C CYS A 85 -7.29 9.86 -8.50
N ARG A 86 -8.23 9.30 -7.74
CA ARG A 86 -9.63 9.14 -8.21
C ARG A 86 -10.32 10.47 -8.42
N GLU A 87 -10.14 11.44 -7.52
CA GLU A 87 -10.72 12.79 -7.64
C GLU A 87 -10.20 13.56 -8.86
N ASN A 88 -9.06 13.16 -9.44
CA ASN A 88 -8.42 13.80 -10.60
C ASN A 88 -8.42 12.92 -11.86
N ASP A 89 -9.28 11.89 -11.92
CA ASP A 89 -9.44 11.00 -13.06
C ASP A 89 -8.12 10.31 -13.47
N ILE A 90 -7.27 9.95 -12.51
CA ILE A 90 -6.10 9.12 -12.75
C ILE A 90 -6.54 7.65 -12.84
N ASP A 91 -6.07 6.98 -13.87
CA ASP A 91 -6.28 5.54 -14.06
C ASP A 91 -5.54 4.76 -12.97
N ILE A 92 -6.31 4.20 -12.02
CA ILE A 92 -5.77 3.49 -10.85
C ILE A 92 -4.99 2.23 -11.24
N ASP A 93 -5.30 1.62 -12.36
CA ASP A 93 -4.55 0.46 -12.86
C ASP A 93 -3.10 0.82 -13.26
N LYS A 94 -2.80 2.11 -13.37
CA LYS A 94 -1.45 2.64 -13.62
C LYS A 94 -0.77 3.23 -12.39
N VAL A 95 -1.35 3.04 -11.20
CA VAL A 95 -0.77 3.52 -9.95
C VAL A 95 -0.27 2.33 -9.13
N TYR A 96 1.01 2.35 -8.80
CA TYR A 96 1.64 1.37 -7.92
C TYR A 96 1.86 1.95 -6.52
N PHE A 97 1.48 1.20 -5.51
CA PHE A 97 1.70 1.58 -4.11
C PHE A 97 2.73 0.67 -3.46
N ASP A 98 3.62 1.29 -2.69
CA ASP A 98 4.63 0.62 -1.89
C ASP A 98 4.47 1.07 -0.44
N GLY A 99 4.12 0.17 0.46
CA GLY A 99 3.92 0.45 1.87
C GLY A 99 4.82 -0.42 2.74
N GLY A 100 5.42 0.17 3.79
CA GLY A 100 6.21 -0.59 4.74
C GLY A 100 5.93 -0.19 6.17
N ASP A 101 5.91 -1.14 7.11
CA ASP A 101 5.83 -0.85 8.55
C ASP A 101 6.57 -1.91 9.37
N LEU A 102 7.14 -1.49 10.50
CA LEU A 102 7.79 -2.40 11.44
C LEU A 102 6.77 -3.30 12.15
N SER A 103 5.57 -2.78 12.40
CA SER A 103 4.46 -3.52 12.99
C SER A 103 3.79 -4.40 11.93
N LYS A 104 3.87 -5.71 12.09
CA LYS A 104 3.17 -6.66 11.22
C LYS A 104 1.66 -6.36 11.14
N LEU A 105 1.04 -5.96 12.25
CA LEU A 105 -0.38 -5.64 12.28
C LEU A 105 -0.70 -4.39 11.43
N CYS A 106 0.16 -3.35 11.48
CA CYS A 106 0.04 -2.18 10.63
C CYS A 106 0.15 -2.54 9.15
N SER A 107 1.18 -3.30 8.78
CA SER A 107 1.32 -3.79 7.40
C SER A 107 0.10 -4.59 6.94
N CYS A 108 -0.46 -5.46 7.81
CA CYS A 108 -1.68 -6.19 7.48
C CYS A 108 -2.89 -5.26 7.30
N MET A 109 -3.06 -4.22 8.13
CA MET A 109 -4.15 -3.24 7.96
C MET A 109 -4.01 -2.48 6.63
N THR A 110 -2.82 -1.99 6.32
CA THR A 110 -2.53 -1.34 5.03
C THR A 110 -2.82 -2.26 3.86
N TYR A 111 -2.36 -3.52 3.92
CA TYR A 111 -2.64 -4.51 2.89
C TYR A 111 -4.14 -4.73 2.66
N VAL A 112 -4.92 -4.86 3.74
CA VAL A 112 -6.38 -5.07 3.65
C VAL A 112 -7.06 -3.83 3.08
N ASN A 113 -6.73 -2.63 3.59
CA ASN A 113 -7.29 -1.37 3.12
C ASN A 113 -7.06 -1.18 1.60
N LEU A 114 -5.82 -1.32 1.13
CA LEU A 114 -5.49 -1.18 -0.30
C LEU A 114 -6.12 -2.28 -1.16
N SER A 115 -6.20 -3.52 -0.65
CA SER A 115 -6.84 -4.63 -1.36
C SER A 115 -8.34 -4.41 -1.56
N LEU A 116 -9.05 -3.90 -0.55
CA LEU A 116 -10.49 -3.63 -0.63
C LEU A 116 -10.81 -2.50 -1.60
N LEU A 117 -9.89 -1.54 -1.77
CA LEU A 117 -10.02 -0.44 -2.72
C LEU A 117 -9.51 -0.75 -4.13
N GLY A 118 -9.04 -1.97 -4.35
CA GLY A 118 -8.56 -2.40 -5.67
C GLY A 118 -7.25 -1.74 -6.08
N ALA A 119 -6.43 -1.29 -5.13
CA ALA A 119 -5.14 -0.68 -5.41
C ALA A 119 -4.06 -1.73 -5.69
N SER A 120 -3.25 -1.51 -6.73
CA SER A 120 -2.08 -2.33 -7.04
C SER A 120 -0.93 -1.98 -6.10
N ALA A 121 -0.59 -2.87 -5.15
CA ALA A 121 0.38 -2.57 -4.10
C ALA A 121 1.22 -3.79 -3.70
N ILE A 122 2.42 -3.48 -3.17
CA ILE A 122 3.18 -4.38 -2.30
C ILE A 122 3.29 -3.73 -0.93
N VAL A 123 2.98 -4.49 0.12
CA VAL A 123 3.10 -4.03 1.49
C VAL A 123 4.09 -4.92 2.22
N TYR A 124 5.06 -4.30 2.90
CA TYR A 124 6.14 -4.98 3.58
C TYR A 124 5.98 -4.87 5.10
N ASN A 125 6.17 -5.97 5.80
CA ASN A 125 6.57 -5.91 7.21
C ASN A 125 8.08 -5.77 7.24
N GLN A 126 8.59 -4.58 7.60
CA GLN A 126 10.00 -4.26 7.47
C GLN A 126 10.50 -3.30 8.55
N ASP A 127 11.78 -3.41 8.86
CA ASP A 127 12.53 -2.36 9.55
C ASP A 127 13.20 -1.48 8.49
N THR A 128 12.60 -0.33 8.24
CA THR A 128 13.06 0.60 7.20
C THR A 128 14.44 1.19 7.52
N LEU A 129 14.75 1.42 8.81
CA LEU A 129 16.05 1.96 9.21
C LEU A 129 17.18 0.94 9.05
N GLN A 130 16.89 -0.34 9.32
CA GLN A 130 17.85 -1.43 9.13
C GLN A 130 17.82 -2.01 7.71
N MET A 131 16.93 -1.55 6.85
CA MET A 131 16.72 -2.08 5.49
C MET A 131 16.43 -3.59 5.49
N LYS A 132 15.68 -4.07 6.49
CA LYS A 132 15.38 -5.48 6.66
C LYS A 132 13.91 -5.76 6.45
N VAL A 133 13.61 -6.59 5.45
CA VAL A 133 12.25 -7.09 5.17
C VAL A 133 12.06 -8.42 5.89
N TYR A 134 10.93 -8.56 6.58
CA TYR A 134 10.52 -9.79 7.28
C TYR A 134 9.48 -10.56 6.49
N ASP A 135 8.46 -9.85 5.98
CA ASP A 135 7.36 -10.39 5.16
C ASP A 135 6.98 -9.40 4.07
N SER A 136 6.34 -9.88 3.00
CA SER A 136 5.77 -9.05 1.94
C SER A 136 4.41 -9.57 1.49
N TYR A 137 3.49 -8.66 1.18
CA TYR A 137 2.11 -8.94 0.79
C TYR A 137 1.80 -8.22 -0.51
N ILE A 138 1.37 -8.97 -1.53
CA ILE A 138 0.99 -8.42 -2.83
C ILE A 138 -0.53 -8.37 -2.92
N THR A 139 -1.09 -7.20 -3.22
CA THR A 139 -2.56 -7.07 -3.34
C THR A 139 -3.11 -7.83 -4.53
N PRO A 140 -4.37 -8.32 -4.46
CA PRO A 140 -5.00 -9.00 -5.58
C PRO A 140 -5.00 -8.16 -6.86
N ALA A 141 -5.22 -6.85 -6.76
CA ALA A 141 -5.21 -5.96 -7.91
C ALA A 141 -3.88 -6.03 -8.67
N LEU A 142 -2.74 -6.01 -7.97
CA LEU A 142 -1.43 -6.13 -8.62
C LEU A 142 -1.20 -7.52 -9.23
N VAL A 143 -1.69 -8.59 -8.59
CA VAL A 143 -1.57 -9.97 -9.13
C VAL A 143 -2.30 -10.11 -10.46
N TYR A 144 -3.46 -9.46 -10.60
CA TYR A 144 -4.26 -9.51 -11.83
C TYR A 144 -3.85 -8.47 -12.88
N ASN A 145 -3.18 -7.39 -12.49
CA ASN A 145 -2.68 -6.33 -13.38
C ASN A 145 -1.34 -6.74 -14.00
N LYS A 146 -1.39 -7.57 -15.04
CA LYS A 146 -0.20 -8.11 -15.69
C LYS A 146 0.67 -7.03 -16.33
N ASP A 147 0.05 -6.03 -16.95
CA ASP A 147 0.77 -4.95 -17.63
C ASP A 147 1.60 -4.12 -16.65
N LEU A 148 1.05 -3.78 -15.49
CA LEU A 148 1.79 -3.10 -14.43
C LEU A 148 2.86 -4.00 -13.82
N ALA A 149 2.52 -5.26 -13.54
CA ALA A 149 3.47 -6.21 -12.97
C ALA A 149 4.70 -6.44 -13.89
N GLU A 150 4.51 -6.53 -15.20
CA GLU A 150 5.62 -6.64 -16.19
C GLU A 150 6.52 -5.40 -16.16
N LYS A 151 5.94 -4.20 -16.14
CA LYS A 151 6.70 -2.94 -16.02
C LYS A 151 7.51 -2.87 -14.73
N LEU A 152 6.93 -3.28 -13.60
CA LEU A 152 7.62 -3.32 -12.31
C LEU A 152 8.78 -4.33 -12.31
N VAL A 153 8.64 -5.45 -13.04
CA VAL A 153 9.74 -6.40 -13.26
C VAL A 153 10.84 -5.79 -14.12
N GLU A 154 10.50 -5.13 -15.22
CA GLU A 154 11.47 -4.45 -16.09
C GLU A 154 12.27 -3.36 -15.35
N LYS A 155 11.62 -2.65 -14.43
CA LYS A 155 12.25 -1.63 -13.57
C LYS A 155 13.01 -2.23 -12.37
N GLY A 156 12.96 -3.54 -12.18
CA GLY A 156 13.64 -4.23 -11.06
C GLY A 156 12.95 -4.06 -9.68
N VAL A 157 11.73 -3.56 -9.66
CA VAL A 157 10.90 -3.45 -8.44
C VAL A 157 10.38 -4.83 -8.03
N LEU A 158 9.94 -5.62 -9.00
CA LEU A 158 9.54 -7.02 -8.82
C LEU A 158 10.58 -7.96 -9.41
N LYS A 159 10.75 -9.13 -8.80
CA LYS A 159 11.55 -10.23 -9.36
C LYS A 159 10.64 -11.31 -9.94
N ARG A 160 10.99 -11.87 -11.08
CA ARG A 160 10.27 -13.04 -11.61
C ARG A 160 10.51 -14.25 -10.71
N LYS A 161 9.50 -15.12 -10.63
CA LYS A 161 9.61 -16.36 -9.84
C LYS A 161 10.82 -17.22 -10.23
N ASP A 162 11.24 -17.13 -11.49
CA ASP A 162 12.40 -17.88 -12.01
C ASP A 162 13.73 -17.30 -11.53
N ASP A 163 13.79 -16.01 -11.18
CA ASP A 163 14.98 -15.34 -10.64
C ASP A 163 15.32 -15.79 -9.21
N TYR A 164 14.38 -16.45 -8.51
CA TYR A 164 14.58 -17.01 -7.18
C TYR A 164 15.24 -18.39 -7.19
N LYS A 165 15.38 -19.05 -8.36
CA LYS A 165 15.96 -20.40 -8.46
C LYS A 165 17.48 -20.42 -8.42
N ASP A 166 18.16 -19.30 -8.66
CA ASP A 166 19.61 -19.27 -8.83
C ASP A 166 20.43 -19.13 -7.54
N ASN A 167 19.81 -18.85 -6.39
CA ASN A 167 20.55 -18.59 -5.14
C ASN A 167 20.37 -19.61 -4.01
N GLN A 168 19.47 -20.57 -4.12
CA GLN A 168 19.38 -21.69 -3.17
C GLN A 168 18.81 -22.93 -3.86
N GLY A 169 19.66 -23.92 -4.12
CA GLY A 169 19.28 -25.20 -4.69
C GLY A 169 18.51 -26.13 -3.76
N GLU A 170 17.64 -25.60 -2.90
CA GLU A 170 16.73 -26.41 -2.07
C GLU A 170 15.37 -25.72 -1.94
N LEU A 171 14.34 -26.43 -2.41
CA LEU A 171 12.96 -26.12 -2.18
C LEU A 171 12.68 -26.18 -0.69
N VAL A 172 12.31 -25.07 -0.06
CA VAL A 172 11.62 -25.13 1.23
C VAL A 172 10.21 -25.62 0.94
N ASN A 173 9.96 -26.91 1.17
CA ASN A 173 8.62 -27.47 1.26
C ASN A 173 8.00 -26.95 2.55
N GLU A 174 7.11 -25.99 2.45
CA GLU A 174 6.22 -25.61 3.54
C GLU A 174 5.17 -26.70 3.73
N GLN A 175 5.21 -27.31 4.92
CA GLN A 175 4.12 -28.10 5.49
C GLN A 175 3.12 -27.18 6.17
#